data_d60e8221f87f22e678081bc00343afa9
#
_entry.id   d60e8221f87f22e678081bc00343afa9
#
_cell.length_a   1.000
_cell.length_b   1.000
_cell.length_c   1.000
_cell.angle_alpha   90.00
_cell.angle_beta   90.00
_cell.angle_gamma   90.00
#
_symmetry.space_group_name_H-M   'P 1'
#
loop_
_entity.id
_entity.type
_entity.pdbx_description
1 polymer ?
#
loop_
_entity_poly.entity_id
_entity_poly.type
_entity_poly.pdbx_seq_one_letter_code
_entity_poly.pdbx_strand_id
1 'polypeptide(L)'
;MSFLLPHFLKEERGKIDVYFTRVFNPVWTYPDGFSWIEVLRDTEKIGLHAALTPTWNETAYFADYVLPMGHASERHDIISYETHAGKWIAFRQPILREVARRNGKEVKYTFETNPGEVWEE
;
A
#
# COMPACT_ATOMS: atom_id res chain seq x y z
N MET A 1 8.12 2.60 15.24
CA MET A 1 6.81 2.19 15.76
C MET A 1 6.21 0.97 15.08
N SER A 2 6.28 0.86 13.75
CA SER A 2 5.60 -0.23 13.02
C SER A 2 6.02 -1.66 13.38
N PHE A 3 7.23 -1.87 13.84
CA PHE A 3 7.68 -3.18 14.33
C PHE A 3 7.11 -3.56 15.71
N LEU A 4 6.54 -2.62 16.46
CA LEU A 4 5.93 -2.89 17.76
C LEU A 4 4.49 -3.38 17.65
N LEU A 5 3.82 -3.10 16.53
CA LEU A 5 2.41 -3.44 16.37
C LEU A 5 2.11 -4.93 16.56
N PRO A 6 2.85 -5.87 15.93
CA PRO A 6 2.58 -7.28 16.13
C PRO A 6 2.78 -7.71 17.59
N HIS A 7 3.75 -7.13 18.30
CA HIS A 7 3.98 -7.43 19.71
C HIS A 7 2.81 -6.95 20.58
N PHE A 8 2.28 -5.73 20.34
CA PHE A 8 1.12 -5.24 21.08
C PHE A 8 -0.12 -6.11 20.87
N LEU A 9 -0.33 -6.58 19.66
CA LEU A 9 -1.45 -7.47 19.35
C LEU A 9 -1.25 -8.86 20.00
N LYS A 10 -0.04 -9.39 20.01
CA LYS A 10 0.29 -10.66 20.68
C LYS A 10 0.12 -10.58 22.20
N GLU A 11 0.42 -9.43 22.79
CA GLU A 11 0.24 -9.15 24.24
C GLU A 11 -1.20 -8.81 24.60
N GLU A 12 -2.16 -8.97 23.70
CA GLU A 12 -3.59 -8.68 23.91
C GLU A 12 -3.87 -7.21 24.32
N ARG A 13 -3.01 -6.29 23.88
CA ARG A 13 -3.12 -4.86 24.18
C ARG A 13 -4.06 -4.10 23.22
N GLY A 14 -4.80 -4.84 22.41
CA GLY A 14 -5.78 -4.32 21.46
C GLY A 14 -6.09 -5.29 20.35
N LYS A 15 -7.08 -4.93 19.54
CA LYS A 15 -7.53 -5.62 18.34
C LYS A 15 -7.64 -4.60 17.21
N ILE A 16 -7.38 -5.01 15.99
CA ILE A 16 -7.62 -4.21 14.78
C ILE A 16 -8.76 -4.87 14.02
N ASP A 17 -9.87 -4.16 13.84
CA ASP A 17 -11.00 -4.69 13.08
C ASP A 17 -10.68 -4.76 11.58
N VAL A 18 -10.08 -3.69 11.04
CA VAL A 18 -9.67 -3.62 9.63
C VAL A 18 -8.26 -3.05 9.52
N TYR A 19 -7.40 -3.76 8.82
CA TYR A 19 -6.02 -3.38 8.58
C TYR A 19 -5.73 -3.24 7.09
N PHE A 20 -5.28 -2.06 6.68
CA PHE A 20 -4.83 -1.80 5.31
C PHE A 20 -3.31 -1.72 5.26
N THR A 21 -2.72 -2.48 4.35
CA THR A 21 -1.32 -2.30 3.96
C THR A 21 -1.25 -1.71 2.56
N ARG A 22 -0.53 -0.60 2.39
CA ARG A 22 -0.32 0.05 1.09
C ARG A 22 1.16 0.06 0.74
N VAL A 23 1.55 -0.73 -0.27
CA VAL A 23 2.97 -0.86 -0.69
C VAL A 23 3.89 -1.15 0.50
N PHE A 24 3.39 -1.88 1.49
CA PHE A 24 4.05 -2.12 2.76
C PHE A 24 4.19 -3.62 2.98
N ASN A 25 5.42 -4.09 3.09
CA ASN A 25 5.74 -5.51 3.23
C ASN A 25 6.52 -5.80 4.52
N PRO A 26 5.89 -5.65 5.70
CA PRO A 26 6.56 -5.83 6.98
C PRO A 26 7.01 -7.26 7.24
N VAL A 27 6.36 -8.25 6.67
CA VAL A 27 6.75 -9.67 6.80
C VAL A 27 8.20 -9.87 6.33
N TRP A 28 8.62 -9.17 5.27
CA TRP A 28 9.96 -9.30 4.72
C TRP A 28 10.92 -8.19 5.17
N THR A 29 10.45 -6.95 5.25
CA THR A 29 11.32 -5.78 5.40
C THR A 29 11.58 -5.36 6.85
N TYR A 30 10.79 -5.85 7.79
CA TYR A 30 10.95 -5.49 9.20
C TYR A 30 11.60 -6.62 10.02
N PRO A 31 12.28 -6.24 11.11
CA PRO A 31 12.73 -7.20 12.09
C PRO A 31 11.55 -8.02 12.60
N ASP A 32 11.75 -9.31 12.79
CA ASP A 32 10.76 -10.23 13.32
C ASP A 32 9.48 -10.33 12.45
N GLY A 33 9.67 -10.60 11.17
CA GLY A 33 8.57 -10.85 10.24
C GLY A 33 7.68 -12.04 10.63
N PHE A 34 8.19 -12.97 11.43
CA PHE A 34 7.40 -14.10 11.95
C PHE A 34 6.28 -13.63 12.90
N SER A 35 6.54 -12.67 13.77
CA SER A 35 5.49 -12.06 14.58
C SER A 35 4.40 -11.38 13.76
N TRP A 36 4.77 -10.79 12.60
CA TRP A 36 3.79 -10.29 11.65
C TRP A 36 2.94 -11.41 11.05
N ILE A 37 3.55 -12.54 10.64
CA ILE A 37 2.82 -13.69 10.12
C ILE A 37 1.82 -14.22 11.15
N GLU A 38 2.22 -14.33 12.41
CA GLU A 38 1.34 -14.80 13.49
C GLU A 38 0.09 -13.93 13.62
N VAL A 39 0.24 -12.61 13.70
CA VAL A 39 -0.91 -11.71 13.90
C VAL A 39 -1.77 -11.53 12.65
N LEU A 40 -1.19 -11.60 11.45
CA LEU A 40 -1.92 -11.52 10.19
C LEU A 40 -2.79 -12.78 9.93
N ARG A 41 -2.45 -13.89 10.55
CA ARG A 41 -3.22 -15.15 10.47
C ARG A 41 -4.25 -15.31 11.56
N ASP A 42 -4.24 -14.45 12.55
CA ASP A 42 -5.13 -14.52 13.72
C ASP A 42 -6.24 -13.47 13.61
N THR A 43 -7.44 -13.93 13.26
CA THR A 43 -8.62 -13.06 13.10
C THR A 43 -9.09 -12.43 14.42
N GLU A 44 -8.66 -12.97 15.58
CA GLU A 44 -8.90 -12.33 16.87
C GLU A 44 -7.98 -11.12 17.11
N LYS A 45 -6.87 -11.04 16.38
CA LYS A 45 -5.92 -9.92 16.43
C LYS A 45 -6.19 -8.90 15.34
N ILE A 46 -6.38 -9.38 14.09
CA ILE A 46 -6.71 -8.57 12.91
C ILE A 46 -7.92 -9.19 12.23
N GLY A 47 -9.07 -8.52 12.34
CA GLY A 47 -10.34 -9.04 11.85
C GLY A 47 -10.42 -9.14 10.33
N LEU A 48 -9.84 -8.17 9.62
CA LEU A 48 -9.75 -8.17 8.15
C LEU A 48 -8.47 -7.46 7.72
N HIS A 49 -7.72 -8.07 6.81
CA HIS A 49 -6.54 -7.47 6.20
C HIS A 49 -6.74 -7.29 4.69
N ALA A 50 -6.62 -6.06 4.21
CA ALA A 50 -6.62 -5.72 2.79
C ALA A 50 -5.28 -5.13 2.37
N ALA A 51 -4.64 -5.74 1.38
CA ALA A 51 -3.36 -5.28 0.83
C ALA A 51 -3.56 -4.53 -0.49
N LEU A 52 -3.17 -3.27 -0.51
CA LEU A 52 -3.11 -2.44 -1.72
C LEU A 52 -1.68 -2.48 -2.25
N THR A 53 -1.47 -3.15 -3.36
CA THR A 53 -0.12 -3.35 -3.87
C THR A 53 -0.08 -3.45 -5.39
N PRO A 54 0.92 -2.84 -6.06
CA PRO A 54 1.10 -2.97 -7.51
C PRO A 54 1.73 -4.32 -7.89
N THR A 55 2.38 -4.97 -6.94
CA THR A 55 3.05 -6.26 -7.13
C THR A 55 2.74 -7.17 -5.96
N TRP A 56 2.74 -8.48 -6.23
CA TRP A 56 2.59 -9.48 -5.19
C TRP A 56 3.79 -9.44 -4.22
N ASN A 57 3.54 -9.57 -2.92
CA ASN A 57 4.59 -9.61 -1.89
C ASN A 57 4.17 -10.53 -0.72
N GLU A 58 5.10 -10.79 0.19
CA GLU A 58 4.95 -11.75 1.28
C GLU A 58 3.80 -11.35 2.24
N THR A 59 3.65 -10.06 2.51
CA THR A 59 2.56 -9.57 3.39
C THR A 59 1.21 -9.72 2.71
N ALA A 60 1.13 -9.45 1.41
CA ALA A 60 -0.10 -9.62 0.63
C ALA A 60 -0.56 -11.08 0.56
N TYR A 61 0.37 -12.04 0.70
CA TYR A 61 0.03 -13.47 0.76
C TYR A 61 -0.86 -13.82 1.97
N PHE A 62 -0.78 -13.05 3.05
CA PHE A 62 -1.59 -13.23 4.26
C PHE A 62 -2.80 -12.30 4.31
N ALA A 63 -3.10 -11.57 3.25
CA ALA A 63 -4.27 -10.70 3.20
C ALA A 63 -5.53 -11.46 2.79
N ASP A 64 -6.68 -11.05 3.36
CA ASP A 64 -8.00 -11.54 2.96
C ASP A 64 -8.38 -11.01 1.57
N TYR A 65 -7.97 -9.78 1.28
CA TYR A 65 -8.15 -9.15 -0.02
C TYR A 65 -6.86 -8.52 -0.52
N VAL A 66 -6.53 -8.80 -1.78
CA VAL A 66 -5.45 -8.11 -2.49
C VAL A 66 -6.08 -7.20 -3.53
N LEU A 67 -5.95 -5.90 -3.30
CA LEU A 67 -6.48 -4.86 -4.17
C LEU A 67 -5.35 -4.36 -5.07
N PRO A 68 -5.45 -4.56 -6.39
CA PRO A 68 -4.43 -4.06 -7.29
C PRO A 68 -4.44 -2.54 -7.30
N MET A 69 -3.27 -1.94 -7.24
CA MET A 69 -3.10 -0.50 -7.40
C MET A 69 -2.12 -0.19 -8.53
N GLY A 70 -2.29 0.96 -9.17
CA GLY A 70 -1.40 1.40 -10.23
C GLY A 70 0.04 1.56 -9.75
N HIS A 71 0.98 1.19 -10.61
CA HIS A 71 2.40 1.46 -10.37
C HIS A 71 2.68 2.97 -10.37
N ALA A 72 3.74 3.38 -9.71
CA ALA A 72 4.14 4.79 -9.58
C ALA A 72 4.22 5.57 -10.92
N SER A 73 4.51 4.88 -12.03
CA SER A 73 4.56 5.47 -13.37
C SER A 73 3.20 5.61 -14.07
N GLU A 74 2.15 5.04 -13.48
CA GLU A 74 0.82 4.94 -14.09
C GLU A 74 -0.20 5.90 -13.46
N ARG A 75 0.11 6.50 -12.31
CA ARG A 75 -0.83 7.28 -11.50
C ARG A 75 -0.34 8.68 -11.17
N HIS A 76 -1.27 9.57 -10.87
CA HIS A 76 -0.99 10.80 -10.15
C HIS A 76 -0.66 10.49 -8.69
N ASP A 77 0.17 11.32 -8.09
CA ASP A 77 0.50 11.18 -6.67
C ASP A 77 0.95 12.52 -6.09
N ILE A 78 0.70 12.71 -4.80
CA ILE A 78 1.15 13.85 -4.03
C ILE A 78 2.03 13.33 -2.91
N ILE A 79 3.20 13.89 -2.78
CA ILE A 79 4.16 13.55 -1.74
C ILE A 79 4.49 14.82 -0.95
N SER A 80 4.33 14.75 0.35
CA SER A 80 4.79 15.78 1.27
C SER A 80 5.78 15.19 2.26
N TYR A 81 6.79 15.96 2.62
CA TYR A 81 7.75 15.58 3.66
C TYR A 81 7.72 16.61 4.78
N GLU A 82 7.14 16.19 5.88
CA GLU A 82 7.03 17.01 7.08
C GLU A 82 8.33 17.01 7.91
N THR A 83 9.18 16.01 7.69
CA THR A 83 10.41 15.76 8.47
C THR A 83 11.67 16.37 7.89
N HIS A 84 11.60 17.00 6.71
CA HIS A 84 12.72 17.68 6.08
C HIS A 84 12.87 19.12 6.59
N ALA A 85 14.09 19.66 6.47
CA ALA A 85 14.41 21.05 6.85
C ALA A 85 13.61 22.11 6.09
N GLY A 86 13.05 21.80 4.95
CA GLY A 86 12.14 22.64 4.18
C GLY A 86 10.79 21.93 3.97
N LYS A 87 9.71 22.67 4.15
CA LYS A 87 8.36 22.17 3.81
C LYS A 87 8.20 22.19 2.29
N TRP A 88 7.84 21.07 1.69
CA TRP A 88 7.56 20.98 0.27
C TRP A 88 6.47 19.97 -0.02
N ILE A 89 5.77 20.20 -1.10
CA ILE A 89 4.81 19.28 -1.69
C ILE A 89 5.30 18.98 -3.09
N ALA A 90 5.52 17.70 -3.40
CA ALA A 90 5.82 17.25 -4.75
C ALA A 90 4.58 16.62 -5.37
N PHE A 91 4.43 16.87 -6.65
CA PHE A 91 3.36 16.30 -7.46
C PHE A 91 3.97 15.42 -8.54
N ARG A 92 3.49 14.21 -8.68
CA ARG A 92 3.91 13.28 -9.71
C ARG A 92 2.78 13.06 -10.72
N GLN A 93 3.14 13.13 -12.00
CA GLN A 93 2.23 12.78 -13.10
C GLN A 93 2.52 11.36 -13.59
N PRO A 94 1.52 10.66 -14.14
CA PRO A 94 1.69 9.34 -14.73
C PRO A 94 2.54 9.42 -16.01
N ILE A 95 3.78 8.97 -15.94
CA ILE A 95 4.75 9.04 -17.05
C ILE A 95 4.26 8.29 -18.25
N LEU A 96 3.67 7.11 -18.09
CA LEU A 96 3.17 6.30 -19.20
C LEU A 96 2.05 7.00 -19.97
N ARG A 97 1.18 7.73 -19.27
CA ARG A 97 0.13 8.55 -19.87
C ARG A 97 0.72 9.68 -20.72
N GLU A 98 1.69 10.38 -20.16
CA GLU A 98 2.33 11.50 -20.87
C GLU A 98 3.12 11.02 -22.11
N VAL A 99 3.80 9.89 -22.01
CA VAL A 99 4.48 9.27 -23.17
C VAL A 99 3.48 8.89 -24.26
N ALA A 100 2.36 8.28 -23.90
CA ALA A 100 1.31 7.92 -24.85
C ALA A 100 0.72 9.16 -25.52
N ARG A 101 0.40 10.20 -24.75
CA ARG A 101 -0.10 11.49 -25.27
C ARG A 101 0.87 12.14 -26.26
N ARG A 102 2.16 12.17 -25.94
CA ARG A 102 3.20 12.72 -26.82
C ARG A 102 3.37 11.93 -28.11
N ASN A 103 3.07 10.64 -28.07
CA ASN A 103 3.07 9.77 -29.25
C ASN A 103 1.74 9.77 -30.02
N GLY A 104 0.82 10.71 -29.72
CA GLY A 104 -0.47 10.82 -30.38
C GLY A 104 -1.44 9.67 -30.11
N LYS A 105 -1.20 8.90 -29.04
CA LYS A 105 -2.09 7.82 -28.62
C LYS A 105 -3.10 8.36 -27.61
N GLU A 106 -4.37 8.09 -27.86
CA GLU A 106 -5.40 8.31 -26.85
C GLU A 106 -5.27 7.25 -25.75
N VAL A 107 -5.18 7.70 -24.51
CA VAL A 107 -5.15 6.81 -23.35
C VAL A 107 -6.49 6.98 -22.62
N LYS A 108 -7.30 5.93 -22.68
CA LYS A 108 -8.54 5.87 -21.91
C LYS A 108 -8.25 5.32 -20.54
N TYR A 109 -8.54 6.10 -19.52
CA TYR A 109 -8.42 5.69 -18.13
C TYR A 109 -9.79 5.31 -17.62
N THR A 110 -9.93 4.05 -17.28
CA THR A 110 -11.07 3.52 -16.56
C THR A 110 -10.55 2.83 -15.31
N PHE A 111 -11.41 2.59 -14.35
CA PHE A 111 -11.10 1.77 -13.18
C PHE A 111 -10.45 0.42 -13.57
N GLU A 112 -10.89 -0.16 -14.67
CA GLU A 112 -10.39 -1.45 -15.17
C GLU A 112 -8.94 -1.37 -15.70
N THR A 113 -8.56 -0.22 -16.26
CA THR A 113 -7.24 -0.03 -16.86
C THR A 113 -6.22 0.58 -15.91
N ASN A 114 -6.69 1.30 -14.89
CA ASN A 114 -5.83 1.91 -13.87
C ASN A 114 -6.55 2.02 -12.52
N PRO A 115 -6.80 0.90 -11.87
CA PRO A 115 -7.53 0.88 -10.60
C PRO A 115 -6.83 1.66 -9.47
N GLY A 116 -5.53 1.90 -9.58
CA GLY A 116 -4.77 2.64 -8.58
C GLY A 116 -5.11 4.13 -8.52
N GLU A 117 -5.63 4.74 -9.58
CA GLU A 117 -6.04 6.15 -9.56
C GLU A 117 -7.30 6.41 -8.73
N VAL A 118 -8.15 5.42 -8.59
CA VAL A 118 -9.43 5.56 -7.86
C VAL A 118 -9.22 5.70 -6.36
N TRP A 119 -8.09 5.21 -5.86
CA TRP A 119 -7.79 5.20 -4.42
C TRP A 119 -7.02 6.43 -3.93
N GLU A 120 -6.63 7.32 -4.84
CA GLU A 120 -5.77 8.46 -4.54
C GLU A 120 -6.41 9.82 -4.87
N GLU A 121 -7.64 9.82 -5.38
CA GLU A 121 -8.51 10.99 -5.50
C GLU A 121 -9.34 11.18 -4.21
#